data_8132d80358a5326a043076ed61ed8fee
#
_entry.id   8132d80358a5326a043076ed61ed8fee
#
_cell.length_a   1.000
_cell.length_b   1.000
_cell.length_c   1.000
_cell.angle_alpha   90.00
_cell.angle_beta   90.00
_cell.angle_gamma   90.00
#
_symmetry.space_group_name_H-M   'P 1'
#
loop_
_entity.id
_entity.type
_entity.pdbx_description
1 polymer ?
#
loop_
_entity_poly.entity_id
_entity_poly.type
_entity_poly.pdbx_seq_one_letter_code
_entity_poly.pdbx_strand_id
1 'polypeptide(L)'
;MMTEQTGTPAPDVTLMPLTADDREQFIADNQAAFLYGATEEFGMRDDHFEEDGQIISRETIERSIDGEHAQAWRIVLEGRKVGGMVISVDESGRKGELELLFVSPHAHSRGIGQAAWREAERMHPEVLVWETTTPYFEKRNIHFYVNKLGFHIVEFFCSAHPDPGEADVGGEEDDLDGVFRFEKVMGASGPGSGLF
;
A
#
# COMPACT_ATOMS: atom_id res chain seq x y z
N MET A 1 -19.83 -36.00 -5.09
CA MET A 1 -18.40 -35.73 -5.35
C MET A 1 -18.17 -34.27 -5.11
N MET A 2 -17.68 -33.92 -3.92
CA MET A 2 -17.30 -32.54 -3.59
C MET A 2 -15.87 -32.33 -4.09
N THR A 3 -15.69 -31.46 -5.06
CA THR A 3 -14.37 -31.01 -5.54
C THR A 3 -13.78 -30.11 -4.49
N GLU A 4 -12.83 -30.60 -3.72
CA GLU A 4 -11.95 -29.74 -2.90
C GLU A 4 -11.18 -28.80 -3.84
N GLN A 5 -11.49 -27.53 -3.74
CA GLN A 5 -10.64 -26.47 -4.29
C GLN A 5 -9.37 -26.43 -3.44
N THR A 6 -8.33 -27.08 -3.89
CA THR A 6 -6.97 -26.91 -3.36
C THR A 6 -6.48 -25.51 -3.74
N GLY A 7 -6.85 -24.52 -2.93
CA GLY A 7 -6.26 -23.17 -3.04
C GLY A 7 -4.75 -23.29 -2.79
N THR A 8 -3.96 -22.70 -3.69
CA THR A 8 -2.51 -22.57 -3.46
C THR A 8 -2.28 -21.89 -2.11
N PRO A 9 -1.47 -22.46 -1.22
CA PRO A 9 -1.20 -21.84 0.07
C PRO A 9 -0.65 -20.42 -0.14
N ALA A 10 -1.02 -19.51 0.77
CA ALA A 10 -0.49 -18.15 0.74
C ALA A 10 1.04 -18.20 0.85
N PRO A 11 1.77 -17.33 0.11
CA PRO A 11 3.21 -17.29 0.22
C PRO A 11 3.64 -16.89 1.63
N ASP A 12 4.66 -17.58 2.15
CA ASP A 12 5.26 -17.27 3.45
C ASP A 12 6.28 -16.12 3.26
N VAL A 13 5.84 -14.90 3.54
CA VAL A 13 6.67 -13.71 3.43
C VAL A 13 7.10 -13.22 4.81
N THR A 14 8.28 -12.62 4.87
CA THR A 14 8.81 -11.96 6.07
C THR A 14 8.98 -10.47 5.78
N LEU A 15 8.61 -9.63 6.74
CA LEU A 15 8.92 -8.20 6.73
C LEU A 15 10.23 -7.95 7.47
N MET A 16 11.23 -7.40 6.78
CA MET A 16 12.52 -7.02 7.35
C MET A 16 12.67 -5.51 7.35
N PRO A 17 13.08 -4.88 8.47
CA PRO A 17 13.27 -3.44 8.51
C PRO A 17 14.18 -2.95 7.38
N LEU A 18 13.82 -1.84 6.74
CA LEU A 18 14.68 -1.18 5.77
C LEU A 18 15.93 -0.65 6.46
N THR A 19 17.10 -0.97 5.91
CA THR A 19 18.38 -0.46 6.41
C THR A 19 18.84 0.73 5.58
N ALA A 20 19.71 1.57 6.16
CA ALA A 20 20.26 2.73 5.45
C ALA A 20 21.01 2.31 4.16
N ASP A 21 21.75 1.20 4.21
CA ASP A 21 22.50 0.70 3.05
C ASP A 21 21.60 0.18 1.93
N ASP A 22 20.33 -0.15 2.23
CA ASP A 22 19.37 -0.68 1.26
C ASP A 22 18.38 0.36 0.75
N ARG A 23 18.45 1.59 1.29
CA ARG A 23 17.51 2.68 0.97
C ARG A 23 17.47 3.00 -0.52
N GLU A 24 18.63 3.19 -1.13
CA GLU A 24 18.72 3.52 -2.57
C GLU A 24 18.11 2.42 -3.45
N GLN A 25 18.37 1.15 -3.11
CA GLN A 25 17.79 0.05 -3.85
C GLN A 25 16.27 -0.07 -3.61
N PHE A 26 15.79 0.28 -2.42
CA PHE A 26 14.36 0.31 -2.13
C PHE A 26 13.63 1.33 -3.01
N ILE A 27 14.17 2.53 -3.13
CA ILE A 27 13.62 3.60 -3.97
C ILE A 27 13.59 3.17 -5.45
N ALA A 28 14.70 2.65 -5.96
CA ALA A 28 14.79 2.18 -7.34
C ALA A 28 13.81 1.02 -7.62
N ASP A 29 13.69 0.07 -6.70
CA ASP A 29 12.77 -1.06 -6.83
C ASP A 29 11.30 -0.60 -6.81
N ASN A 30 10.98 0.41 -5.98
CA ASN A 30 9.65 1.01 -5.91
C ASN A 30 9.29 1.67 -7.25
N GLN A 31 10.14 2.56 -7.76
CA GLN A 31 9.93 3.22 -9.05
C GLN A 31 9.76 2.21 -10.19
N ALA A 32 10.62 1.19 -10.24
CA ALA A 32 10.53 0.13 -11.26
C ALA A 32 9.21 -0.67 -11.17
N ALA A 33 8.73 -0.94 -9.95
CA ALA A 33 7.48 -1.66 -9.75
C ALA A 33 6.25 -0.83 -10.15
N PHE A 34 6.25 0.47 -9.85
CA PHE A 34 5.18 1.38 -10.26
C PHE A 34 5.16 1.58 -11.77
N LEU A 35 6.32 1.82 -12.38
CA LEU A 35 6.44 1.95 -13.83
C LEU A 35 5.95 0.69 -14.56
N TYR A 36 6.35 -0.49 -14.10
CA TYR A 36 5.87 -1.75 -14.66
C TYR A 36 4.35 -1.90 -14.53
N GLY A 37 3.79 -1.56 -13.37
CA GLY A 37 2.34 -1.60 -13.14
C GLY A 37 1.57 -0.71 -14.09
N ALA A 38 2.06 0.50 -14.36
CA ALA A 38 1.43 1.47 -15.24
C ALA A 38 1.52 1.09 -16.72
N THR A 39 2.62 0.47 -17.15
CA THR A 39 2.92 0.28 -18.60
C THR A 39 2.62 -1.12 -19.11
N GLU A 40 2.85 -2.17 -18.30
CA GLU A 40 2.87 -3.55 -18.80
C GLU A 40 1.70 -4.41 -18.30
N GLU A 41 1.31 -4.27 -17.01
CA GLU A 41 0.44 -5.27 -16.40
C GLU A 41 -1.04 -5.16 -16.82
N PHE A 42 -1.51 -3.98 -17.19
CA PHE A 42 -2.93 -3.76 -17.52
C PHE A 42 -3.20 -3.23 -18.92
N GLY A 43 -2.18 -3.06 -19.77
CA GLY A 43 -2.35 -2.49 -21.10
C GLY A 43 -2.98 -1.09 -21.07
N MET A 44 -3.04 -0.48 -19.89
CA MET A 44 -3.51 0.87 -19.70
C MET A 44 -2.31 1.79 -19.87
N ARG A 45 -2.41 2.68 -20.80
CA ARG A 45 -1.52 3.83 -20.86
C ARG A 45 -1.93 4.76 -19.74
N ASP A 46 -1.24 4.64 -18.62
CA ASP A 46 -1.18 5.71 -17.66
C ASP A 46 -0.21 6.73 -18.25
N ASP A 47 -0.70 7.89 -18.59
CA ASP A 47 0.08 9.00 -19.12
C ASP A 47 0.42 10.05 -18.03
N HIS A 48 0.09 9.73 -16.77
CA HIS A 48 0.46 10.53 -15.60
C HIS A 48 1.91 10.22 -15.19
N PHE A 49 2.84 10.77 -15.95
CA PHE A 49 4.26 10.68 -15.64
C PHE A 49 4.73 11.96 -14.94
N GLU A 50 5.53 11.80 -13.92
CA GLU A 50 6.30 12.88 -13.32
C GLU A 50 7.30 13.46 -14.32
N GLU A 51 7.85 14.65 -14.06
CA GLU A 51 8.80 15.33 -14.95
C GLU A 51 10.04 14.48 -15.29
N ASP A 52 10.43 13.58 -14.38
CA ASP A 52 11.55 12.63 -14.57
C ASP A 52 11.19 11.37 -15.35
N GLY A 53 9.93 11.25 -15.82
CA GLY A 53 9.42 10.08 -16.54
C GLY A 53 9.09 8.89 -15.65
N GLN A 54 9.01 9.07 -14.33
CA GLN A 54 8.56 8.07 -13.37
C GLN A 54 7.05 8.24 -13.11
N ILE A 55 6.40 7.18 -12.60
CA ILE A 55 5.01 7.22 -12.14
C ILE A 55 4.92 7.73 -10.69
N ILE A 56 5.99 7.57 -9.94
CA ILE A 56 6.13 8.08 -8.57
C ILE A 56 7.50 8.73 -8.43
N SER A 57 7.55 9.95 -7.93
CA SER A 57 8.79 10.67 -7.74
C SER A 57 9.63 10.05 -6.62
N ARG A 58 10.95 10.21 -6.75
CA ARG A 58 11.88 9.86 -5.67
C ARG A 58 11.52 10.58 -4.37
N GLU A 59 11.18 11.86 -4.48
CA GLU A 59 10.85 12.72 -3.34
C GLU A 59 9.63 12.20 -2.58
N THR A 60 8.59 11.74 -3.29
CA THR A 60 7.42 11.14 -2.67
C THR A 60 7.76 9.87 -1.89
N ILE A 61 8.61 9.00 -2.45
CA ILE A 61 9.06 7.78 -1.76
C ILE A 61 9.88 8.14 -0.52
N GLU A 62 10.81 9.09 -0.63
CA GLU A 62 11.63 9.55 0.49
C GLU A 62 10.78 10.18 1.61
N ARG A 63 9.78 10.97 1.25
CA ARG A 63 8.83 11.56 2.20
C ARG A 63 8.07 10.47 2.98
N SER A 64 7.61 9.44 2.30
CA SER A 64 6.95 8.31 2.97
C SER A 64 7.92 7.55 3.90
N ILE A 65 9.17 7.30 3.48
CA ILE A 65 10.17 6.59 4.32
C ILE A 65 10.55 7.42 5.55
N ASP A 66 10.67 8.74 5.39
CA ASP A 66 11.14 9.65 6.44
C ASP A 66 10.00 10.29 7.24
N GLY A 67 8.75 9.90 6.95
CA GLY A 67 7.57 10.40 7.63
C GLY A 67 7.60 10.18 9.14
N GLU A 68 6.89 11.02 9.88
CA GLU A 68 6.74 10.86 11.31
C GLU A 68 6.02 9.52 11.59
N HIS A 69 6.59 8.72 12.49
CA HIS A 69 6.09 7.36 12.80
C HIS A 69 6.14 6.34 11.65
N ALA A 70 6.83 6.67 10.53
CA ALA A 70 6.97 5.77 9.41
C ALA A 70 7.82 4.54 9.75
N GLN A 71 7.39 3.40 9.24
CA GLN A 71 8.09 2.14 9.36
C GLN A 71 8.24 1.55 7.95
N ALA A 72 9.46 1.53 7.44
CA ALA A 72 9.77 0.99 6.12
C ALA A 72 10.29 -0.45 6.21
N TRP A 73 9.75 -1.32 5.38
CA TRP A 73 10.01 -2.76 5.39
C TRP A 73 10.35 -3.30 4.01
N ARG A 74 11.32 -4.20 3.93
CA ARG A 74 11.50 -5.09 2.79
C ARG A 74 10.59 -6.30 2.92
N ILE A 75 9.90 -6.64 1.84
CA ILE A 75 9.17 -7.89 1.72
C ILE A 75 10.15 -8.95 1.21
N VAL A 76 10.33 -10.00 2.01
CA VAL A 76 11.26 -11.09 1.70
C VAL A 76 10.50 -12.39 1.54
N LEU A 77 10.76 -13.10 0.45
CA LEU A 77 10.24 -14.42 0.13
C LEU A 77 11.42 -15.34 -0.16
N GLU A 78 11.53 -16.46 0.56
CA GLU A 78 12.61 -17.44 0.38
C GLU A 78 14.02 -16.80 0.41
N GLY A 79 14.23 -15.84 1.32
CA GLY A 79 15.50 -15.12 1.48
C GLY A 79 15.79 -14.07 0.41
N ARG A 80 14.87 -13.80 -0.51
CA ARG A 80 15.00 -12.80 -1.56
C ARG A 80 14.11 -11.61 -1.31
N LYS A 81 14.62 -10.39 -1.50
CA LYS A 81 13.83 -9.17 -1.49
C LYS A 81 12.93 -9.15 -2.73
N VAL A 82 11.63 -9.16 -2.52
CA VAL A 82 10.63 -9.23 -3.60
C VAL A 82 9.68 -8.03 -3.61
N GLY A 83 9.92 -7.06 -2.74
CA GLY A 83 9.12 -5.84 -2.66
C GLY A 83 9.45 -5.00 -1.45
N GLY A 84 8.59 -4.04 -1.16
CA GLY A 84 8.69 -3.19 0.01
C GLY A 84 7.35 -2.62 0.44
N MET A 85 7.31 -2.14 1.66
CA MET A 85 6.14 -1.52 2.26
C MET A 85 6.58 -0.41 3.21
N VAL A 86 5.82 0.68 3.22
CA VAL A 86 5.91 1.74 4.24
C VAL A 86 4.54 1.89 4.86
N ILE A 87 4.50 1.85 6.16
CA ILE A 87 3.33 2.13 6.99
C ILE A 87 3.68 3.18 8.02
N SER A 88 2.69 3.91 8.50
CA SER A 88 2.81 4.73 9.70
C SER A 88 1.77 4.32 10.74
N VAL A 89 2.08 4.51 12.01
CA VAL A 89 1.13 4.26 13.12
C VAL A 89 1.18 5.45 14.05
N ASP A 90 0.03 6.06 14.30
CA ASP A 90 -0.08 7.27 15.11
C ASP A 90 0.41 7.06 16.57
N GLU A 91 0.61 8.16 17.30
CA GLU A 91 1.06 8.11 18.69
C GLU A 91 0.15 7.28 19.61
N SER A 92 -1.14 7.19 19.29
CA SER A 92 -2.08 6.39 20.07
C SER A 92 -1.93 4.88 19.83
N GLY A 93 -1.25 4.48 18.74
CA GLY A 93 -1.15 3.12 18.26
C GLY A 93 -2.45 2.56 17.69
N ARG A 94 -3.49 3.38 17.52
CA ARG A 94 -4.83 2.91 17.13
C ARG A 94 -5.18 3.16 15.68
N LYS A 95 -4.50 4.09 15.04
CA LYS A 95 -4.69 4.45 13.64
C LYS A 95 -3.39 4.22 12.90
N GLY A 96 -3.46 3.49 11.81
CA GLY A 96 -2.32 3.25 10.94
C GLY A 96 -2.64 3.65 9.50
N GLU A 97 -1.61 3.93 8.74
CA GLU A 97 -1.71 4.26 7.32
C GLU A 97 -0.78 3.37 6.51
N LEU A 98 -1.28 2.91 5.37
CA LEU A 98 -0.47 2.26 4.34
C LEU A 98 -0.04 3.32 3.34
N GLU A 99 1.19 3.76 3.46
CA GLU A 99 1.81 4.79 2.62
C GLU A 99 2.23 4.25 1.25
N LEU A 100 3.00 3.15 1.27
CA LEU A 100 3.52 2.51 0.08
C LEU A 100 3.47 0.99 0.20
N LEU A 101 3.12 0.31 -0.89
CA LEU A 101 3.24 -1.14 -1.02
C LEU A 101 3.55 -1.49 -2.47
N PHE A 102 4.68 -2.13 -2.69
CA PHE A 102 5.07 -2.60 -4.01
C PHE A 102 5.63 -4.02 -3.98
N VAL A 103 5.47 -4.72 -5.09
CA VAL A 103 6.05 -6.04 -5.34
C VAL A 103 6.83 -5.97 -6.64
N SER A 104 8.04 -6.51 -6.65
CA SER A 104 8.90 -6.52 -7.84
C SER A 104 8.19 -7.18 -9.03
N PRO A 105 8.37 -6.67 -10.26
CA PRO A 105 7.72 -7.21 -11.46
C PRO A 105 7.87 -8.72 -11.64
N HIS A 106 9.03 -9.25 -11.31
CA HIS A 106 9.32 -10.70 -11.40
C HIS A 106 8.61 -11.57 -10.38
N ALA A 107 8.02 -10.97 -9.36
CA ALA A 107 7.34 -11.65 -8.25
C ALA A 107 5.82 -11.43 -8.24
N HIS A 108 5.27 -10.72 -9.23
CA HIS A 108 3.85 -10.41 -9.33
C HIS A 108 2.95 -11.66 -9.39
N SER A 109 1.66 -11.47 -9.10
CA SER A 109 0.59 -12.48 -9.23
C SER A 109 0.68 -13.68 -8.29
N ARG A 110 1.51 -13.63 -7.25
CA ARG A 110 1.67 -14.70 -6.26
C ARG A 110 1.00 -14.44 -4.92
N GLY A 111 0.20 -13.38 -4.81
CA GLY A 111 -0.43 -12.99 -3.54
C GLY A 111 0.54 -12.40 -2.50
N ILE A 112 1.76 -12.04 -2.92
CA ILE A 112 2.84 -11.54 -2.05
C ILE A 112 2.41 -10.25 -1.33
N GLY A 113 1.85 -9.28 -2.06
CA GLY A 113 1.38 -8.03 -1.45
C GLY A 113 0.29 -8.27 -0.40
N GLN A 114 -0.64 -9.21 -0.66
CA GLN A 114 -1.66 -9.56 0.31
C GLN A 114 -1.08 -10.29 1.53
N ALA A 115 -0.08 -11.14 1.34
CA ALA A 115 0.60 -11.82 2.45
C ALA A 115 1.41 -10.83 3.30
N ALA A 116 2.12 -9.90 2.67
CA ALA A 116 2.86 -8.83 3.35
C ALA A 116 1.93 -7.93 4.17
N TRP A 117 0.77 -7.57 3.62
CA TRP A 117 -0.23 -6.80 4.33
C TRP A 117 -0.75 -7.52 5.57
N ARG A 118 -1.10 -8.80 5.46
CA ARG A 118 -1.52 -9.60 6.63
C ARG A 118 -0.45 -9.68 7.71
N GLU A 119 0.81 -9.72 7.31
CA GLU A 119 1.92 -9.70 8.25
C GLU A 119 2.02 -8.35 8.97
N ALA A 120 1.83 -7.22 8.27
CA ALA A 120 1.75 -5.89 8.88
C ALA A 120 0.60 -5.80 9.90
N GLU A 121 -0.60 -6.27 9.55
CA GLU A 121 -1.73 -6.33 10.47
C GLU A 121 -1.43 -7.18 11.70
N ARG A 122 -0.71 -8.29 11.53
CA ARG A 122 -0.30 -9.17 12.63
C ARG A 122 0.73 -8.53 13.56
N MET A 123 1.60 -7.69 13.01
CA MET A 123 2.61 -6.95 13.77
C MET A 123 2.01 -5.80 14.57
N HIS A 124 0.86 -5.28 14.16
CA HIS A 124 0.17 -4.15 14.76
C HIS A 124 -1.26 -4.50 15.18
N PRO A 125 -1.46 -5.46 16.10
CA PRO A 125 -2.78 -5.89 16.54
C PRO A 125 -3.55 -4.81 17.33
N GLU A 126 -2.87 -3.76 17.79
CA GLU A 126 -3.41 -2.60 18.48
C GLU A 126 -4.11 -1.61 17.55
N VAL A 127 -3.79 -1.61 16.26
CA VAL A 127 -4.40 -0.70 15.27
C VAL A 127 -5.84 -1.10 15.04
N LEU A 128 -6.74 -0.14 15.20
CA LEU A 128 -8.18 -0.33 15.03
C LEU A 128 -8.68 0.06 13.64
N VAL A 129 -8.00 1.01 13.02
CA VAL A 129 -8.35 1.50 11.68
C VAL A 129 -7.06 1.69 10.89
N TRP A 130 -7.03 1.08 9.72
CA TRP A 130 -6.01 1.34 8.71
C TRP A 130 -6.57 2.22 7.61
N GLU A 131 -5.79 3.19 7.16
CA GLU A 131 -6.13 4.08 6.06
C GLU A 131 -5.14 3.92 4.90
N THR A 132 -5.55 4.34 3.72
CA THR A 132 -4.69 4.54 2.55
C THR A 132 -5.41 5.44 1.55
N THR A 133 -4.65 6.07 0.68
CA THR A 133 -5.18 6.90 -0.40
C THR A 133 -4.66 6.41 -1.75
N THR A 134 -5.40 6.69 -2.82
CA THR A 134 -4.91 6.48 -4.19
C THR A 134 -5.70 7.34 -5.17
N PRO A 135 -5.05 7.84 -6.23
CA PRO A 135 -5.75 8.52 -7.31
C PRO A 135 -6.87 7.68 -7.91
N TYR A 136 -7.96 8.32 -8.32
CA TYR A 136 -9.16 7.65 -8.83
C TYR A 136 -8.92 6.81 -10.09
N PHE A 137 -7.91 7.15 -10.88
CA PHE A 137 -7.56 6.44 -12.10
C PHE A 137 -6.75 5.16 -11.85
N GLU A 138 -6.16 5.02 -10.68
CA GLU A 138 -5.37 3.86 -10.28
C GLU A 138 -6.25 2.62 -9.97
N LYS A 139 -6.93 2.11 -10.99
CA LYS A 139 -7.90 1.01 -10.88
C LYS A 139 -7.31 -0.26 -10.28
N ARG A 140 -6.02 -0.50 -10.50
CA ARG A 140 -5.30 -1.63 -9.93
C ARG A 140 -5.21 -1.53 -8.42
N ASN A 141 -4.79 -0.37 -7.92
CA ASN A 141 -4.68 -0.10 -6.49
C ASN A 141 -6.05 -0.17 -5.83
N ILE A 142 -7.06 0.44 -6.46
CA ILE A 142 -8.45 0.37 -5.99
C ILE A 142 -8.92 -1.10 -5.89
N HIS A 143 -8.72 -1.90 -6.95
CA HIS A 143 -9.06 -3.33 -6.92
C HIS A 143 -8.31 -4.07 -5.82
N PHE A 144 -7.04 -3.77 -5.63
CA PHE A 144 -6.21 -4.42 -4.63
C PHE A 144 -6.67 -4.07 -3.22
N TYR A 145 -6.86 -2.79 -2.91
CA TYR A 145 -7.31 -2.36 -1.59
C TYR A 145 -8.70 -2.90 -1.26
N VAL A 146 -9.66 -2.76 -2.16
CA VAL A 146 -11.05 -3.18 -1.90
C VAL A 146 -11.19 -4.71 -1.90
N ASN A 147 -10.71 -5.37 -2.96
CA ASN A 147 -11.05 -6.77 -3.18
C ASN A 147 -10.03 -7.77 -2.60
N LYS A 148 -8.80 -7.32 -2.29
CA LYS A 148 -7.75 -8.19 -1.77
C LYS A 148 -7.41 -7.91 -0.31
N LEU A 149 -7.41 -6.63 0.09
CA LEU A 149 -7.04 -6.23 1.44
C LEU A 149 -8.24 -5.95 2.34
N GLY A 150 -9.43 -5.73 1.78
CA GLY A 150 -10.67 -5.53 2.52
C GLY A 150 -10.86 -4.10 3.04
N PHE A 151 -10.25 -3.13 2.38
CA PHE A 151 -10.54 -1.71 2.60
C PHE A 151 -11.87 -1.31 1.95
N HIS A 152 -12.45 -0.22 2.43
CA HIS A 152 -13.65 0.39 1.88
C HIS A 152 -13.35 1.83 1.49
N ILE A 153 -13.88 2.30 0.35
CA ILE A 153 -13.84 3.71 -0.02
C ILE A 153 -14.75 4.46 0.92
N VAL A 154 -14.21 5.46 1.62
CA VAL A 154 -14.95 6.26 2.60
C VAL A 154 -15.08 7.72 2.19
N GLU A 155 -14.18 8.22 1.32
CA GLU A 155 -14.17 9.60 0.90
C GLU A 155 -13.56 9.76 -0.48
N PHE A 156 -13.95 10.81 -1.18
CA PHE A 156 -13.39 11.20 -2.47
C PHE A 156 -13.03 12.68 -2.41
N PHE A 157 -11.74 12.96 -2.42
CA PHE A 157 -11.20 14.31 -2.47
C PHE A 157 -11.07 14.78 -3.91
N CYS A 158 -11.42 16.01 -4.17
CA CYS A 158 -11.29 16.67 -5.47
C CYS A 158 -11.30 18.20 -5.26
N SER A 159 -11.17 18.96 -6.34
CA SER A 159 -11.19 20.45 -6.26
C SER A 159 -12.41 21.04 -5.56
N ALA A 160 -13.56 20.38 -5.64
CA ALA A 160 -14.79 20.79 -4.94
C ALA A 160 -14.85 20.32 -3.48
N HIS A 161 -14.03 19.38 -3.09
CA HIS A 161 -13.93 18.79 -1.75
C HIS A 161 -12.47 18.42 -1.47
N PRO A 162 -11.61 19.41 -1.17
CA PRO A 162 -10.17 19.18 -0.96
C PRO A 162 -9.89 18.38 0.32
N ASP A 163 -8.77 17.67 0.33
CA ASP A 163 -8.28 16.98 1.53
C ASP A 163 -7.87 18.02 2.58
N PRO A 164 -8.44 17.99 3.79
CA PRO A 164 -8.06 18.90 4.87
C PRO A 164 -6.59 18.77 5.31
N GLY A 165 -5.98 17.60 5.07
CA GLY A 165 -4.58 17.31 5.41
C GLY A 165 -3.57 17.90 4.42
N GLU A 166 -3.98 18.16 3.18
CA GLU A 166 -3.13 18.72 2.11
C GLU A 166 -3.22 20.23 1.96
N ALA A 167 -4.03 20.90 2.77
CA ALA A 167 -4.34 22.34 2.64
C ALA A 167 -3.11 23.28 2.78
N ASP A 168 -1.91 22.79 3.11
CA ASP A 168 -0.71 23.58 3.36
C ASP A 168 0.47 23.28 2.40
N VAL A 169 0.34 22.34 1.50
CA VAL A 169 1.37 22.08 0.49
C VAL A 169 0.99 22.87 -0.75
N GLY A 170 1.46 24.13 -0.80
CA GLY A 170 1.35 25.00 -1.97
C GLY A 170 2.08 24.44 -3.18
N GLY A 171 1.59 23.34 -3.71
CA GLY A 171 1.87 22.81 -5.02
C GLY A 171 0.90 23.43 -6.01
N GLU A 172 1.42 23.83 -7.16
CA GLU A 172 0.64 24.28 -8.31
C GLU A 172 -0.56 23.37 -8.51
N GLU A 173 -1.69 23.94 -8.97
CA GLU A 173 -2.94 23.25 -9.35
C GLU A 173 -2.65 22.20 -10.43
N ASP A 174 -1.89 21.17 -10.11
CA ASP A 174 -1.72 20.02 -10.96
C ASP A 174 -2.84 19.03 -10.59
N ASP A 175 -3.85 19.10 -11.38
CA ASP A 175 -4.89 18.18 -11.83
C ASP A 175 -4.85 16.75 -11.25
N LEU A 176 -4.74 16.61 -9.94
CA LEU A 176 -5.20 15.39 -9.30
C LEU A 176 -6.74 15.45 -9.32
N ASP A 177 -7.31 15.07 -10.45
CA ASP A 177 -8.76 15.03 -10.70
C ASP A 177 -9.56 14.26 -9.63
N GLY A 178 -8.88 13.78 -8.60
CA GLY A 178 -9.48 13.17 -7.43
C GLY A 178 -8.66 12.05 -6.82
N VAL A 179 -8.78 11.93 -5.51
CA VAL A 179 -8.15 10.89 -4.69
C VAL A 179 -9.20 10.20 -3.85
N PHE A 180 -9.22 8.88 -3.86
CA PHE A 180 -10.02 8.10 -2.94
C PHE A 180 -9.26 7.87 -1.63
N ARG A 181 -9.94 8.11 -0.50
CA ARG A 181 -9.51 7.65 0.82
C ARG A 181 -10.24 6.35 1.17
N PHE A 182 -9.48 5.41 1.66
CA PHE A 182 -9.95 4.09 2.05
C PHE A 182 -9.72 3.87 3.53
N GLU A 183 -10.64 3.15 4.16
CA GLU A 183 -10.48 2.68 5.52
C GLU A 183 -10.71 1.17 5.63
N LYS A 184 -9.96 0.54 6.52
CA LYS A 184 -10.20 -0.82 6.97
C LYS A 184 -10.30 -0.84 8.50
N VAL A 185 -11.52 -1.05 8.99
CA VAL A 185 -11.77 -1.20 10.43
C VAL A 185 -11.43 -2.63 10.83
N MET A 186 -10.50 -2.76 11.77
CA MET A 186 -10.12 -4.05 12.32
C MET A 186 -11.20 -4.51 13.29
N GLY A 187 -11.69 -5.74 13.12
CA GLY A 187 -12.64 -6.31 14.04
C GLY A 187 -12.04 -6.38 15.43
N ALA A 188 -12.76 -5.88 16.43
CA ALA A 188 -12.39 -6.13 17.81
C ALA A 188 -12.29 -7.65 18.01
N SER A 189 -11.08 -8.15 18.29
CA SER A 189 -10.89 -9.52 18.74
C SER A 189 -11.51 -9.62 20.14
N GLY A 190 -12.84 -9.68 20.19
CA GLY A 190 -13.58 -9.96 21.41
C GLY A 190 -13.34 -11.42 21.81
N PRO A 191 -13.10 -11.72 23.11
CA PRO A 191 -13.08 -13.08 23.59
C PRO A 191 -14.46 -13.70 23.32
N GLY A 192 -14.47 -14.88 22.71
CA GLY A 192 -15.62 -15.58 22.21
C GLY A 192 -16.91 -15.41 23.02
N SER A 193 -17.94 -14.89 22.40
CA SER A 193 -19.32 -15.11 22.84
C SER A 193 -19.82 -16.41 22.16
N GLY A 194 -19.42 -17.52 22.75
CA GLY A 194 -20.29 -18.67 22.75
C GLY A 194 -21.46 -18.33 23.67
N LEU A 195 -22.68 -18.47 23.14
CA LEU A 195 -23.92 -18.77 23.82
C LEU A 195 -25.08 -18.02 23.12
N PHE A 196 -25.73 -18.65 22.23
CA PHE A 196 -27.12 -19.15 22.23
C PHE A 196 -27.44 -19.71 20.87
#